data_812048f7b2a8e3bf107084cdd46f20a8
#
_entry.id   812048f7b2a8e3bf107084cdd46f20a8
#
_cell.length_a   1.000
_cell.length_b   1.000
_cell.length_c   1.000
_cell.angle_alpha   90.00
_cell.angle_beta   90.00
_cell.angle_gamma   90.00
#
_symmetry.space_group_name_H-M   'P 1'
#
loop_
_entity.id
_entity.type
_entity.pdbx_description
1 polymer ?
#
loop_
_entity_poly.entity_id
_entity_poly.type
_entity_poly.pdbx_seq_one_letter_code
_entity_poly.pdbx_strand_id
1 'polypeptide(L)'
;MAAKRLAASLLAAAAVLGLAAAPAAAQDAAAGRIKAQACTVCHGALGLSTTPDAPHLAGQPAIYLTAQLRAYRSGARKHEVMAVMAKPLSDDDIRNLAAWFSSIRVDATAPP
;
A
#
# COMPACT_ATOMS: atom_id res chain seq x y z
N MET A 1 25.82 -73.15 -6.21
CA MET A 1 26.25 -72.01 -7.02
C MET A 1 25.30 -70.87 -6.72
N ALA A 2 25.74 -69.86 -5.97
CA ALA A 2 24.94 -68.77 -5.45
C ALA A 2 24.93 -67.59 -6.44
N ALA A 3 23.78 -67.29 -7.00
CA ALA A 3 23.60 -66.09 -7.82
C ALA A 3 23.33 -64.87 -6.91
N LYS A 4 24.28 -63.97 -6.80
CA LYS A 4 24.12 -62.70 -6.09
C LYS A 4 23.24 -61.75 -6.95
N ARG A 5 22.09 -61.40 -6.45
CA ARG A 5 21.26 -60.33 -7.03
C ARG A 5 21.71 -58.99 -6.43
N LEU A 6 22.32 -58.14 -7.23
CA LEU A 6 22.59 -56.73 -6.89
C LEU A 6 21.32 -55.94 -7.04
N ALA A 7 20.77 -55.47 -5.92
CA ALA A 7 19.67 -54.51 -5.91
C ALA A 7 20.26 -53.14 -6.13
N ALA A 8 19.99 -52.53 -7.26
CA ALA A 8 20.30 -51.11 -7.55
C ALA A 8 19.24 -50.24 -6.92
N SER A 9 19.58 -49.56 -5.83
CA SER A 9 18.73 -48.53 -5.20
C SER A 9 18.85 -47.24 -6.01
N LEU A 10 17.82 -46.90 -6.72
CA LEU A 10 17.65 -45.60 -7.36
C LEU A 10 17.20 -44.59 -6.32
N LEU A 11 18.11 -43.74 -5.82
CA LEU A 11 17.78 -42.56 -5.04
C LEU A 11 17.21 -41.49 -6.01
N ALA A 12 15.91 -41.29 -6.00
CA ALA A 12 15.28 -40.16 -6.64
C ALA A 12 15.48 -38.92 -5.76
N ALA A 13 16.41 -38.04 -6.14
CA ALA A 13 16.57 -36.73 -5.53
C ALA A 13 15.42 -35.82 -6.01
N ALA A 14 14.43 -35.61 -5.18
CA ALA A 14 13.40 -34.61 -5.40
C ALA A 14 14.00 -33.23 -5.18
N ALA A 15 14.26 -32.48 -6.25
CA ALA A 15 14.63 -31.07 -6.18
C ALA A 15 13.40 -30.27 -5.82
N VAL A 16 13.29 -29.85 -4.55
CA VAL A 16 12.29 -28.89 -4.10
C VAL A 16 12.71 -27.52 -4.61
N LEU A 17 12.11 -27.06 -5.72
CA LEU A 17 12.21 -25.66 -6.12
C LEU A 17 11.45 -24.82 -5.09
N GLY A 18 12.19 -24.24 -4.14
CA GLY A 18 11.66 -23.22 -3.26
C GLY A 18 11.32 -21.97 -4.08
N LEU A 19 10.03 -21.69 -4.28
CA LEU A 19 9.59 -20.36 -4.72
C LEU A 19 9.96 -19.38 -3.59
N ALA A 20 11.05 -18.65 -3.77
CA ALA A 20 11.35 -17.52 -2.93
C ALA A 20 10.27 -16.46 -3.20
N ALA A 21 9.32 -16.30 -2.28
CA ALA A 21 8.39 -15.19 -2.32
C ALA A 21 9.21 -13.90 -2.20
N ALA A 22 9.14 -13.04 -3.22
CA ALA A 22 9.73 -11.71 -3.14
C ALA A 22 9.13 -10.98 -1.92
N PRO A 23 9.95 -10.32 -1.08
CA PRO A 23 9.41 -9.56 0.04
C PRO A 23 8.43 -8.51 -0.50
N ALA A 24 7.21 -8.52 0.05
CA ALA A 24 6.27 -7.44 -0.23
C ALA A 24 6.94 -6.13 0.18
N ALA A 25 6.98 -5.15 -0.74
CA ALA A 25 7.58 -3.85 -0.44
C ALA A 25 6.93 -3.28 0.82
N ALA A 26 7.73 -3.02 1.84
CA ALA A 26 7.27 -2.48 3.10
C ALA A 26 6.66 -1.09 2.87
N GLN A 27 5.59 -0.78 3.59
CA GLN A 27 4.99 0.56 3.59
C GLN A 27 5.96 1.51 4.31
N ASP A 28 6.29 2.63 3.66
CA ASP A 28 7.20 3.63 4.19
C ASP A 28 6.48 4.96 4.41
N ALA A 29 6.18 5.26 5.68
CA ALA A 29 5.52 6.51 6.06
C ALA A 29 6.43 7.74 5.83
N ALA A 30 7.76 7.60 5.92
CA ALA A 30 8.67 8.71 5.66
C ALA A 30 8.69 9.08 4.17
N ALA A 31 8.76 8.09 3.29
CA ALA A 31 8.59 8.29 1.85
C ALA A 31 7.20 8.85 1.53
N GLY A 32 6.17 8.36 2.21
CA GLY A 32 4.80 8.87 2.10
C GLY A 32 4.69 10.34 2.49
N ARG A 33 5.36 10.78 3.56
CA ARG A 33 5.41 12.18 3.97
C ARG A 33 5.98 13.10 2.89
N ILE A 34 7.05 12.65 2.24
CA ILE A 34 7.66 13.43 1.14
C ILE A 34 6.67 13.53 -0.03
N LYS A 35 6.07 12.41 -0.42
CA LYS A 35 5.10 12.36 -1.51
C LYS A 35 3.85 13.18 -1.22
N ALA A 36 3.41 13.21 0.03
CA ALA A 36 2.23 13.93 0.50
C ALA A 36 2.32 15.45 0.36
N GLN A 37 3.51 16.02 0.08
CA GLN A 37 3.65 17.47 -0.14
C GLN A 37 2.71 17.97 -1.24
N ALA A 38 2.50 17.18 -2.28
CA ALA A 38 1.56 17.52 -3.36
C ALA A 38 0.08 17.53 -2.92
N CYS A 39 -0.25 16.93 -1.79
CA CYS A 39 -1.62 16.82 -1.27
C CYS A 39 -1.98 17.99 -0.34
N THR A 40 -0.99 18.69 0.19
CA THR A 40 -1.15 19.65 1.30
C THR A 40 -1.99 20.86 0.91
N VAL A 41 -1.96 21.28 -0.36
CA VAL A 41 -2.69 22.46 -0.84
C VAL A 41 -4.19 22.36 -0.57
N CYS A 42 -4.75 21.16 -0.76
CA CYS A 42 -6.19 20.91 -0.57
C CYS A 42 -6.48 20.20 0.75
N HIS A 43 -5.62 19.26 1.16
CA HIS A 43 -5.89 18.41 2.33
C HIS A 43 -5.22 18.89 3.63
N GLY A 44 -4.48 19.99 3.59
CA GLY A 44 -3.76 20.52 4.75
C GLY A 44 -2.41 19.84 5.00
N ALA A 45 -1.54 20.51 5.74
CA ALA A 45 -0.14 20.09 5.96
C ALA A 45 0.00 18.71 6.61
N LEU A 46 -0.96 18.37 7.47
CA LEU A 46 -1.04 17.06 8.14
C LEU A 46 -2.25 16.24 7.67
N GLY A 47 -2.87 16.60 6.57
CA GLY A 47 -4.09 15.93 6.12
C GLY A 47 -5.33 16.35 6.91
N LEU A 48 -5.28 17.47 7.63
CA LEU A 48 -6.43 18.13 8.25
C LEU A 48 -6.82 19.31 7.35
N SER A 49 -7.82 19.09 6.51
CA SER A 49 -8.26 20.06 5.53
C SER A 49 -8.99 21.25 6.19
N THR A 50 -8.75 22.44 5.65
CA THR A 50 -9.52 23.65 5.95
C THR A 50 -10.44 24.05 4.80
N THR A 51 -10.39 23.31 3.68
CA THR A 51 -11.27 23.53 2.53
C THR A 51 -12.51 22.64 2.61
N PRO A 52 -13.71 23.15 2.33
CA PRO A 52 -14.95 22.40 2.56
C PRO A 52 -15.15 21.22 1.60
N ASP A 53 -14.49 21.22 0.46
CA ASP A 53 -14.60 20.21 -0.61
C ASP A 53 -13.49 19.16 -0.59
N ALA A 54 -12.49 19.32 0.28
CA ALA A 54 -11.42 18.33 0.47
C ALA A 54 -11.55 17.66 1.84
N PRO A 55 -11.65 16.33 1.92
CA PRO A 55 -11.79 15.64 3.20
C PRO A 55 -10.50 15.61 4.01
N HIS A 56 -10.62 15.38 5.32
CA HIS A 56 -9.49 15.02 6.15
C HIS A 56 -8.94 13.66 5.76
N LEU A 57 -7.62 13.55 5.68
CA LEU A 57 -6.89 12.31 5.42
C LEU A 57 -6.19 11.78 6.68
N ALA A 58 -5.87 12.68 7.60
CA ALA A 58 -5.20 12.34 8.85
C ALA A 58 -5.98 11.30 9.65
N GLY A 59 -5.29 10.24 10.08
CA GLY A 59 -5.87 9.19 10.90
C GLY A 59 -6.83 8.24 10.17
N GLN A 60 -7.05 8.41 8.88
CA GLN A 60 -7.85 7.48 8.09
C GLN A 60 -7.16 6.11 7.99
N PRO A 61 -7.90 5.00 8.01
CA PRO A 61 -7.31 3.67 7.86
C PRO A 61 -6.52 3.52 6.56
N ALA A 62 -5.32 2.96 6.64
CA ALA A 62 -4.47 2.78 5.45
C ALA A 62 -5.14 1.95 4.35
N ILE A 63 -5.93 0.95 4.73
CA ILE A 63 -6.70 0.15 3.77
C ILE A 63 -7.72 1.00 3.00
N TYR A 64 -8.39 1.93 3.69
CA TYR A 64 -9.35 2.84 3.06
C TYR A 64 -8.63 3.80 2.10
N LEU A 65 -7.56 4.46 2.55
CA LEU A 65 -6.79 5.39 1.72
C LEU A 65 -6.24 4.72 0.47
N THR A 66 -5.69 3.52 0.61
CA THR A 66 -5.18 2.73 -0.50
C THR A 66 -6.29 2.43 -1.52
N ALA A 67 -7.45 1.98 -1.05
CA ALA A 67 -8.58 1.66 -1.91
C ALA A 67 -9.08 2.91 -2.67
N GLN A 68 -9.18 4.07 -1.99
CA GLN A 68 -9.68 5.29 -2.60
C GLN A 68 -8.71 5.86 -3.64
N LEU A 69 -7.40 5.89 -3.35
CA LEU A 69 -6.40 6.35 -4.33
C LEU A 69 -6.37 5.46 -5.58
N ARG A 70 -6.46 4.14 -5.41
CA ARG A 70 -6.58 3.21 -6.53
C ARG A 70 -7.87 3.42 -7.34
N ALA A 71 -8.97 3.67 -6.67
CA ALA A 71 -10.25 3.93 -7.32
C ALA A 71 -10.23 5.23 -8.13
N TYR A 72 -9.62 6.30 -7.63
CA TYR A 72 -9.42 7.52 -8.40
C TYR A 72 -8.46 7.31 -9.59
N ARG A 73 -7.35 6.58 -9.37
CA ARG A 73 -6.37 6.29 -10.42
C ARG A 73 -6.98 5.49 -11.56
N SER A 74 -7.82 4.50 -11.26
CA SER A 74 -8.48 3.65 -12.26
C SER A 74 -9.72 4.29 -12.89
N GLY A 75 -10.25 5.35 -12.32
CA GLY A 75 -11.52 5.96 -12.74
C GLY A 75 -12.77 5.30 -12.16
N ALA A 76 -12.63 4.30 -11.28
CA ALA A 76 -13.75 3.67 -10.59
C ALA A 76 -14.46 4.64 -9.64
N ARG A 77 -13.70 5.54 -9.00
CA ARG A 77 -14.24 6.70 -8.29
C ARG A 77 -13.95 7.97 -9.09
N LYS A 78 -15.01 8.76 -9.33
CA LYS A 78 -14.91 9.95 -10.17
C LYS A 78 -14.78 11.20 -9.33
N HIS A 79 -13.77 12.01 -9.63
CA HIS A 79 -13.59 13.37 -9.12
C HIS A 79 -12.57 14.07 -10.02
N GLU A 80 -12.87 15.23 -10.51
CA GLU A 80 -12.05 15.92 -11.52
C GLU A 80 -10.60 16.10 -11.06
N VAL A 81 -10.41 16.69 -9.88
CA VAL A 81 -9.07 16.96 -9.35
C VAL A 81 -8.36 15.67 -8.91
N MET A 82 -9.05 14.81 -8.12
CA MET A 82 -8.42 13.60 -7.61
C MET A 82 -8.07 12.59 -8.69
N ALA A 83 -8.80 12.56 -9.80
CA ALA A 83 -8.44 11.72 -10.95
C ALA A 83 -7.08 12.15 -11.54
N VAL A 84 -6.83 13.46 -11.64
CA VAL A 84 -5.54 14.01 -12.12
C VAL A 84 -4.42 13.72 -11.11
N MET A 85 -4.69 13.94 -9.82
CA MET A 85 -3.69 13.75 -8.75
C MET A 85 -3.28 12.30 -8.55
N ALA A 86 -4.22 11.36 -8.66
CA ALA A 86 -3.97 9.94 -8.44
C ALA A 86 -3.35 9.23 -9.65
N LYS A 87 -3.57 9.73 -10.86
CA LYS A 87 -3.15 9.07 -12.10
C LYS A 87 -1.66 8.73 -12.16
N PRO A 88 -0.71 9.61 -11.77
CA PRO A 88 0.73 9.33 -11.83
C PRO A 88 1.24 8.48 -10.67
N LEU A 89 0.42 8.16 -9.66
CA LEU A 89 0.86 7.43 -8.47
C LEU A 89 1.14 5.96 -8.79
N SER A 90 2.31 5.48 -8.41
CA SER A 90 2.61 4.05 -8.40
C SER A 90 1.88 3.33 -7.24
N ASP A 91 1.90 2.00 -7.25
CA ASP A 91 1.37 1.24 -6.11
C ASP A 91 2.18 1.49 -4.82
N ASP A 92 3.49 1.71 -4.94
CA ASP A 92 4.35 2.09 -3.81
C ASP A 92 3.99 3.48 -3.29
N ASP A 93 3.81 4.46 -4.16
CA ASP A 93 3.36 5.80 -3.79
C ASP A 93 2.05 5.73 -2.99
N ILE A 94 1.09 4.96 -3.47
CA ILE A 94 -0.22 4.80 -2.81
C ILE A 94 -0.06 4.15 -1.43
N ARG A 95 0.73 3.09 -1.32
CA ARG A 95 0.97 2.43 -0.02
C ARG A 95 1.67 3.36 0.96
N ASN A 96 2.68 4.10 0.50
CA ASN A 96 3.45 5.01 1.33
C ASN A 96 2.62 6.22 1.79
N LEU A 97 1.81 6.81 0.90
CA LEU A 97 0.85 7.86 1.25
C LEU A 97 -0.16 7.37 2.29
N ALA A 98 -0.71 6.17 2.10
CA ALA A 98 -1.64 5.58 3.04
C ALA A 98 -0.97 5.34 4.40
N ALA A 99 0.27 4.86 4.44
CA ALA A 99 1.05 4.70 5.66
C ALA A 99 1.29 6.04 6.38
N TRP A 100 1.62 7.09 5.63
CA TRP A 100 1.83 8.41 6.22
C TRP A 100 0.57 8.96 6.86
N PHE A 101 -0.52 9.11 6.11
CA PHE A 101 -1.75 9.72 6.63
C PHE A 101 -2.39 8.89 7.74
N SER A 102 -2.36 7.57 7.66
CA SER A 102 -2.90 6.70 8.72
C SER A 102 -2.08 6.76 10.02
N SER A 103 -0.81 7.14 9.97
CA SER A 103 0.05 7.27 11.15
C SER A 103 -0.20 8.56 11.93
N ILE A 104 -0.89 9.53 11.35
CA ILE A 104 -1.18 10.81 12.01
C ILE A 104 -2.30 10.62 13.03
N ARG A 105 -2.02 10.97 14.28
CA ARG A 105 -2.99 10.88 15.36
C ARG A 105 -3.93 12.08 15.34
N VAL A 106 -5.22 11.79 15.48
CA VAL A 106 -6.29 12.80 15.53
C VAL A 106 -7.12 12.54 16.78
N ASP A 107 -7.27 13.57 17.61
CA ASP A 107 -8.16 13.52 18.74
C ASP A 107 -9.51 14.15 18.36
N ALA A 108 -10.60 13.54 18.83
CA ALA A 108 -11.95 14.01 18.58
C ALA A 108 -12.66 14.31 19.88
N THR A 109 -13.38 15.43 19.91
CA THR A 109 -14.25 15.82 21.04
C THR A 109 -15.68 15.96 20.53
N ALA A 110 -16.62 15.29 21.19
CA ALA A 110 -18.02 15.44 20.88
C ALA A 110 -18.52 16.85 21.27
N PRO A 111 -19.43 17.44 20.52
CA PRO A 111 -20.10 18.67 20.96
C PRO A 111 -20.92 18.41 22.23
N PRO A 112 -21.15 19.43 23.08
CA PRO A 112 -21.96 19.32 24.28
C PRO A 112 -23.43 18.98 23.99
#